data_3aad7ebb17a63f3d1f589a3cd3b48e44
#
_entry.id   3aad7ebb17a63f3d1f589a3cd3b48e44
#
_cell.length_a   1.000
_cell.length_b   1.000
_cell.length_c   1.000
_cell.angle_alpha   90.00
_cell.angle_beta   90.00
_cell.angle_gamma   90.00
#
_symmetry.space_group_name_H-M   'P 1'
#
loop_
_entity.id
_entity.type
_entity.pdbx_description
1 polymer ?
#
loop_
_entity_poly.entity_id
_entity_poly.type
_entity_poly.pdbx_seq_one_letter_code
_entity_poly.pdbx_strand_id
1 'polypeptide(L)'
;MTKGSPRNERLRGFLESYGPALIFLFVGLVAWQIVVTALKIPDWFIPTPLRIAEAFTTTKFLWRHTYTTLIEALSGFGLSVVIGTLMAAGIANSRVLERGVFPYISLSTSIPIAATAPLLIIWMGHDMKPKIALAMIITFFPIVANTTRGLISADYRMIRMMRALNASTWTIFRKIQIPTALPYMFAGFKVSTSLCLIGAVVGEFFGGDDGLGYMLVLAESGMETPVVFVVIAVLAACGITMFQIIAYLERKFIFWASQDIAEQK
;
A
#
# COMPACT_ATOMS: atom_id res chain seq x y z
N MET A 1 35.13 -31.15 14.96
CA MET A 1 34.47 -29.98 14.35
C MET A 1 32.98 -30.29 14.18
N THR A 2 32.16 -29.92 15.13
CA THR A 2 30.70 -30.21 15.14
C THR A 2 30.01 -29.28 14.14
N LYS A 3 29.53 -29.84 13.02
CA LYS A 3 28.63 -29.13 12.09
C LYS A 3 27.39 -28.69 12.87
N GLY A 4 27.25 -27.40 13.06
CA GLY A 4 26.03 -26.80 13.66
C GLY A 4 24.80 -27.22 12.86
N SER A 5 23.72 -27.51 13.56
CA SER A 5 22.42 -27.86 12.93
C SER A 5 22.00 -26.76 11.96
N PRO A 6 21.46 -27.05 10.78
CA PRO A 6 21.06 -26.09 9.76
C PRO A 6 20.03 -25.06 10.27
N ARG A 7 19.38 -25.36 11.37
CA ARG A 7 18.46 -24.46 12.12
C ARG A 7 19.23 -23.33 12.84
N ASN A 8 20.43 -23.64 13.38
CA ASN A 8 21.25 -22.63 14.09
C ASN A 8 21.94 -21.66 13.12
N GLU A 9 22.29 -22.08 11.91
CA GLU A 9 22.86 -21.20 10.88
C GLU A 9 21.80 -20.21 10.35
N ARG A 10 20.57 -20.65 10.16
CA ARG A 10 19.46 -19.77 9.77
C ARG A 10 19.11 -18.77 10.87
N LEU A 11 19.13 -19.18 12.12
CA LEU A 11 18.89 -18.30 13.27
C LEU A 11 20.02 -17.25 13.44
N ARG A 12 21.27 -17.66 13.24
CA ARG A 12 22.41 -16.73 13.27
C ARG A 12 22.32 -15.70 12.13
N GLY A 13 22.08 -16.12 10.90
CA GLY A 13 21.91 -15.19 9.77
C GLY A 13 20.74 -14.23 9.96
N PHE A 14 19.64 -14.67 10.55
CA PHE A 14 18.50 -13.82 10.90
C PHE A 14 18.88 -12.82 12.01
N LEU A 15 19.54 -13.25 13.06
CA LEU A 15 19.99 -12.40 14.18
C LEU A 15 21.07 -11.39 13.73
N GLU A 16 21.97 -11.76 12.86
CA GLU A 16 22.99 -10.86 12.31
C GLU A 16 22.38 -9.79 11.42
N SER A 17 21.33 -10.15 10.64
CA SER A 17 20.67 -9.23 9.71
C SER A 17 19.66 -8.30 10.40
N TYR A 18 18.85 -8.82 11.32
CA TYR A 18 17.76 -8.08 11.97
C TYR A 18 18.02 -7.71 13.44
N GLY A 19 19.03 -8.33 14.06
CA GLY A 19 19.39 -8.09 15.46
C GLY A 19 19.59 -6.61 15.82
N PRO A 20 20.41 -5.86 15.08
CA PRO A 20 20.57 -4.42 15.34
C PRO A 20 19.26 -3.65 15.29
N ALA A 21 18.41 -3.90 14.28
CA ALA A 21 17.12 -3.22 14.16
C ALA A 21 16.18 -3.52 15.32
N LEU A 22 16.13 -4.78 15.79
CA LEU A 22 15.32 -5.19 16.93
C LEU A 22 15.84 -4.58 18.25
N ILE A 23 17.17 -4.47 18.41
CA ILE A 23 17.77 -3.82 19.58
C ILE A 23 17.43 -2.33 19.60
N PHE A 24 17.57 -1.63 18.48
CA PHE A 24 17.18 -0.22 18.37
C PHE A 24 15.69 0.00 18.67
N LEU A 25 14.81 -0.85 18.14
CA LEU A 25 13.38 -0.80 18.42
C LEU A 25 13.10 -1.00 19.92
N PHE A 26 13.72 -2.02 20.54
CA PHE A 26 13.54 -2.31 21.95
C PHE A 26 14.05 -1.17 22.84
N VAL A 27 15.25 -0.66 22.57
CA VAL A 27 15.82 0.49 23.29
C VAL A 27 14.95 1.73 23.13
N GLY A 28 14.39 1.97 21.93
CA GLY A 28 13.48 3.08 21.67
C GLY A 28 12.18 2.96 22.48
N LEU A 29 11.58 1.76 22.55
CA LEU A 29 10.37 1.51 23.35
C LEU A 29 10.63 1.67 24.85
N VAL A 30 11.77 1.19 25.34
CA VAL A 30 12.16 1.34 26.75
C VAL A 30 12.41 2.81 27.08
N ALA A 31 13.14 3.53 26.22
CA ALA A 31 13.38 4.96 26.38
C ALA A 31 12.06 5.75 26.41
N TRP A 32 11.13 5.46 25.49
CA TRP A 32 9.80 6.06 25.47
C TRP A 32 9.05 5.79 26.77
N GLN A 33 9.01 4.54 27.23
CA GLN A 33 8.37 4.16 28.51
C GLN A 33 8.96 4.97 29.68
N ILE A 34 10.29 5.05 29.79
CA ILE A 34 11.00 5.75 30.89
C ILE A 34 10.71 7.26 30.83
N VAL A 35 10.83 7.88 29.66
CA VAL A 35 10.63 9.34 29.48
C VAL A 35 9.22 9.75 29.87
N VAL A 36 8.21 9.05 29.35
CA VAL A 36 6.79 9.38 29.62
C VAL A 36 6.48 9.21 31.10
N THR A 37 6.97 8.13 31.72
CA THR A 37 6.73 7.85 33.13
C THR A 37 7.49 8.83 34.05
N ALA A 38 8.76 9.15 33.75
CA ALA A 38 9.58 10.05 34.55
C ALA A 38 9.09 11.49 34.52
N LEU A 39 8.66 11.94 33.34
CA LEU A 39 8.11 13.30 33.15
C LEU A 39 6.63 13.41 33.55
N LYS A 40 6.00 12.31 33.99
CA LYS A 40 4.57 12.22 34.38
C LYS A 40 3.66 12.80 33.29
N ILE A 41 3.96 12.49 32.03
CA ILE A 41 3.14 12.95 30.91
C ILE A 41 1.79 12.24 30.98
N PRO A 42 0.67 12.97 30.89
CA PRO A 42 -0.66 12.36 30.99
C PRO A 42 -0.97 11.48 29.77
N ASP A 43 -1.67 10.36 29.99
CA ASP A 43 -1.99 9.35 28.96
C ASP A 43 -2.79 9.89 27.79
N TRP A 44 -3.59 10.95 28.01
CA TRP A 44 -4.34 11.61 26.93
C TRP A 44 -3.44 12.41 25.97
N PHE A 45 -2.23 12.77 26.37
CA PHE A 45 -1.27 13.48 25.51
C PHE A 45 -0.31 12.51 24.83
N ILE A 46 0.46 11.71 25.58
CA ILE A 46 1.32 10.66 25.05
C ILE A 46 1.23 9.44 25.97
N PRO A 47 0.56 8.36 25.55
CA PRO A 47 0.46 7.15 26.35
C PRO A 47 1.80 6.41 26.40
N THR A 48 2.01 5.64 27.48
CA THR A 48 3.15 4.73 27.54
C THR A 48 2.94 3.50 26.67
N PRO A 49 4.00 2.84 26.16
CA PRO A 49 3.90 1.57 25.44
C PRO A 49 3.09 0.50 26.18
N LEU A 50 3.20 0.43 27.49
CA LEU A 50 2.42 -0.48 28.34
C LEU A 50 0.92 -0.18 28.28
N ARG A 51 0.53 1.09 28.36
CA ARG A 51 -0.86 1.51 28.25
C ARG A 51 -1.45 1.21 26.88
N ILE A 52 -0.65 1.35 25.81
CA ILE A 52 -1.06 0.96 24.46
C ILE A 52 -1.29 -0.55 24.37
N ALA A 53 -0.41 -1.37 24.98
CA ALA A 53 -0.57 -2.82 25.03
C ALA A 53 -1.81 -3.26 25.83
N GLU A 54 -2.11 -2.60 26.94
CA GLU A 54 -3.36 -2.80 27.71
C GLU A 54 -4.58 -2.43 26.86
N ALA A 55 -4.55 -1.26 26.20
CA ALA A 55 -5.62 -0.80 25.34
C ALA A 55 -5.89 -1.77 24.17
N PHE A 56 -4.84 -2.38 23.60
CA PHE A 56 -5.00 -3.38 22.53
C PHE A 56 -5.86 -4.58 22.97
N THR A 57 -5.76 -5.00 24.20
CA THR A 57 -6.54 -6.14 24.73
C THR A 57 -7.95 -5.75 25.18
N THR A 58 -8.17 -4.49 25.55
CA THR A 58 -9.45 -4.01 26.11
C THR A 58 -10.33 -3.35 25.06
N THR A 59 -9.78 -2.94 23.93
CA THR A 59 -10.53 -2.27 22.84
C THR A 59 -11.54 -3.23 22.21
N LYS A 60 -12.82 -2.92 22.41
CA LYS A 60 -13.93 -3.72 21.87
C LYS A 60 -14.05 -3.53 20.35
N PHE A 61 -14.46 -4.60 19.67
CA PHE A 61 -14.76 -4.60 18.24
C PHE A 61 -13.59 -4.22 17.31
N LEU A 62 -12.36 -4.13 17.80
CA LEU A 62 -11.17 -3.77 17.00
C LEU A 62 -11.08 -4.59 15.69
N TRP A 63 -11.27 -5.91 15.79
CA TRP A 63 -11.18 -6.79 14.60
C TRP A 63 -12.33 -6.61 13.62
N ARG A 64 -13.51 -6.24 14.11
CA ARG A 64 -14.66 -5.90 13.24
C ARG A 64 -14.33 -4.65 12.42
N HIS A 65 -13.87 -3.58 13.08
CA HIS A 65 -13.49 -2.34 12.41
C HIS A 65 -12.31 -2.55 11.44
N THR A 66 -11.31 -3.38 11.83
CA THR A 66 -10.21 -3.77 10.95
C THR A 66 -10.71 -4.46 9.68
N TYR A 67 -11.65 -5.40 9.81
CA TYR A 67 -12.23 -6.12 8.69
C TYR A 67 -12.99 -5.19 7.73
N THR A 68 -13.76 -4.24 8.26
CA THR A 68 -14.49 -3.23 7.46
C THR A 68 -13.51 -2.40 6.64
N THR A 69 -12.51 -1.79 7.28
CA THR A 69 -11.48 -0.98 6.58
C THR A 69 -10.73 -1.79 5.53
N LEU A 70 -10.39 -3.06 5.82
CA LEU A 70 -9.70 -3.92 4.86
C LEU A 70 -10.56 -4.24 3.64
N ILE A 71 -11.85 -4.50 3.81
CA ILE A 71 -12.76 -4.74 2.67
C ILE A 71 -12.86 -3.48 1.80
N GLU A 72 -13.04 -2.32 2.41
CA GLU A 72 -13.14 -1.05 1.69
C GLU A 72 -11.85 -0.75 0.91
N ALA A 73 -10.70 -0.86 1.57
CA ALA A 73 -9.39 -0.64 0.97
C ALA A 73 -9.08 -1.63 -0.17
N LEU A 74 -9.28 -2.94 0.07
CA LEU A 74 -8.99 -3.98 -0.91
C LEU A 74 -9.94 -3.93 -2.10
N SER A 75 -11.22 -3.59 -1.89
CA SER A 75 -12.18 -3.41 -2.97
C SER A 75 -11.81 -2.23 -3.86
N GLY A 76 -11.46 -1.08 -3.27
CA GLY A 76 -10.99 0.09 -4.00
C GLY A 76 -9.69 -0.17 -4.76
N PHE A 77 -8.73 -0.82 -4.11
CA PHE A 77 -7.46 -1.24 -4.73
C PHE A 77 -7.69 -2.20 -5.90
N GLY A 78 -8.52 -3.24 -5.72
CA GLY A 78 -8.84 -4.20 -6.77
C GLY A 78 -9.48 -3.55 -8.00
N LEU A 79 -10.45 -2.64 -7.78
CA LEU A 79 -11.05 -1.86 -8.86
C LEU A 79 -10.01 -1.00 -9.59
N SER A 80 -9.11 -0.35 -8.85
CA SER A 80 -8.03 0.45 -9.43
C SER A 80 -7.04 -0.39 -10.24
N VAL A 81 -6.70 -1.59 -9.77
CA VAL A 81 -5.82 -2.51 -10.51
C VAL A 81 -6.44 -2.86 -11.85
N VAL A 82 -7.72 -3.25 -11.87
CA VAL A 82 -8.40 -3.65 -13.10
C VAL A 82 -8.56 -2.46 -14.05
N ILE A 83 -9.25 -1.40 -13.60
CA ILE A 83 -9.58 -0.25 -14.45
C ILE A 83 -8.31 0.51 -14.85
N GLY A 84 -7.39 0.72 -13.90
CA GLY A 84 -6.14 1.44 -14.13
C GLY A 84 -5.21 0.71 -15.11
N THR A 85 -5.11 -0.61 -15.01
CA THR A 85 -4.30 -1.41 -15.95
C THR A 85 -4.90 -1.39 -17.36
N LEU A 86 -6.22 -1.53 -17.48
CA LEU A 86 -6.91 -1.44 -18.78
C LEU A 86 -6.73 -0.05 -19.42
N MET A 87 -6.88 1.01 -18.63
CA MET A 87 -6.68 2.38 -19.11
C MET A 87 -5.22 2.63 -19.52
N ALA A 88 -4.25 2.15 -18.73
CA ALA A 88 -2.84 2.25 -19.06
C ALA A 88 -2.50 1.51 -20.38
N ALA A 89 -3.09 0.33 -20.61
CA ALA A 89 -2.95 -0.39 -21.86
C ALA A 89 -3.51 0.40 -23.06
N GLY A 90 -4.65 1.05 -22.90
CA GLY A 90 -5.22 1.95 -23.92
C GLY A 90 -4.30 3.13 -24.21
N ILE A 91 -3.78 3.80 -23.17
CA ILE A 91 -2.87 4.95 -23.30
C ILE A 91 -1.57 4.54 -24.02
N ALA A 92 -0.95 3.43 -23.59
CA ALA A 92 0.32 2.97 -24.17
C ALA A 92 0.22 2.56 -25.65
N ASN A 93 -0.97 2.18 -26.13
CA ASN A 93 -1.20 1.81 -27.53
C ASN A 93 -1.70 2.96 -28.41
N SER A 94 -1.97 4.16 -27.87
CA SER A 94 -2.48 5.30 -28.61
C SER A 94 -1.70 6.57 -28.29
N ARG A 95 -0.96 7.10 -29.29
CA ARG A 95 -0.23 8.37 -29.16
C ARG A 95 -1.14 9.56 -28.81
N VAL A 96 -2.41 9.49 -29.23
CA VAL A 96 -3.39 10.54 -28.91
C VAL A 96 -3.74 10.49 -27.42
N LEU A 97 -4.00 9.31 -26.89
CA LEU A 97 -4.29 9.13 -25.45
C LEU A 97 -3.06 9.42 -24.59
N GLU A 98 -1.88 8.99 -25.01
CA GLU A 98 -0.62 9.27 -24.30
C GLU A 98 -0.39 10.78 -24.16
N ARG A 99 -0.50 11.54 -25.25
CA ARG A 99 -0.27 12.99 -25.23
C ARG A 99 -1.42 13.78 -24.63
N GLY A 100 -2.65 13.29 -24.79
CA GLY A 100 -3.86 13.98 -24.34
C GLY A 100 -4.26 13.67 -22.91
N VAL A 101 -4.13 12.42 -22.45
CA VAL A 101 -4.66 11.95 -21.15
C VAL A 101 -3.58 11.83 -20.08
N PHE A 102 -2.38 11.36 -20.43
CA PHE A 102 -1.32 11.10 -19.46
C PHE A 102 -0.89 12.33 -18.63
N PRO A 103 -0.79 13.56 -19.19
CA PRO A 103 -0.48 14.75 -18.39
C PRO A 103 -1.52 15.02 -17.31
N TYR A 104 -2.82 14.82 -17.60
CA TYR A 104 -3.89 15.01 -16.61
C TYR A 104 -3.84 13.96 -15.49
N ILE A 105 -3.49 12.72 -15.81
CA ILE A 105 -3.28 11.67 -14.83
C ILE A 105 -2.14 12.07 -13.88
N SER A 106 -1.04 12.59 -14.41
CA SER A 106 0.08 13.04 -13.58
C SER A 106 -0.27 14.23 -12.67
N LEU A 107 -1.09 15.16 -13.17
CA LEU A 107 -1.56 16.33 -12.40
C LEU A 107 -2.61 15.96 -11.35
N SER A 108 -3.39 14.92 -11.58
CA SER A 108 -4.47 14.50 -10.66
C SER A 108 -3.96 14.05 -9.29
N THR A 109 -2.68 13.66 -9.18
CA THR A 109 -2.04 13.35 -7.89
C THR A 109 -1.92 14.58 -6.98
N SER A 110 -2.06 15.79 -7.53
CA SER A 110 -2.02 17.05 -6.77
C SER A 110 -3.36 17.41 -6.12
N ILE A 111 -4.44 16.71 -6.46
CA ILE A 111 -5.77 16.97 -5.88
C ILE A 111 -5.79 16.45 -4.44
N PRO A 112 -6.09 17.30 -3.43
CA PRO A 112 -6.19 16.86 -2.04
C PRO A 112 -7.41 15.94 -1.85
N ILE A 113 -7.16 14.64 -1.70
CA ILE A 113 -8.22 13.63 -1.61
C ILE A 113 -9.15 13.86 -0.43
N ALA A 114 -8.63 14.35 0.70
CA ALA A 114 -9.47 14.68 1.85
C ALA A 114 -10.57 15.69 1.51
N ALA A 115 -10.34 16.58 0.54
CA ALA A 115 -11.34 17.54 0.08
C ALA A 115 -12.43 16.91 -0.81
N THR A 116 -12.17 15.75 -1.41
CA THR A 116 -13.14 15.05 -2.26
C THR A 116 -14.06 14.11 -1.48
N ALA A 117 -13.68 13.73 -0.25
CA ALA A 117 -14.46 12.81 0.59
C ALA A 117 -15.89 13.30 0.84
N PRO A 118 -16.14 14.55 1.30
CA PRO A 118 -17.49 15.03 1.52
C PRO A 118 -18.37 15.01 0.27
N LEU A 119 -17.80 15.31 -0.92
CA LEU A 119 -18.54 15.29 -2.17
C LEU A 119 -19.00 13.87 -2.54
N LEU A 120 -18.12 12.88 -2.38
CA LEU A 120 -18.47 11.48 -2.65
C LEU A 120 -19.55 10.99 -1.70
N ILE A 121 -19.54 11.42 -0.44
CA ILE A 121 -20.57 11.06 0.53
C ILE A 121 -21.91 11.70 0.14
N ILE A 122 -21.93 12.96 -0.27
CA ILE A 122 -23.16 13.62 -0.76
C ILE A 122 -23.75 12.91 -1.97
N TRP A 123 -22.89 12.44 -2.91
CA TRP A 123 -23.37 11.79 -4.14
C TRP A 123 -23.74 10.31 -3.96
N MET A 124 -23.02 9.58 -3.09
CA MET A 124 -23.12 8.11 -2.99
C MET A 124 -23.76 7.64 -1.67
N GLY A 125 -24.03 8.56 -0.72
CA GLY A 125 -24.53 8.23 0.61
C GLY A 125 -23.43 7.88 1.61
N HIS A 126 -23.82 7.43 2.82
CA HIS A 126 -22.92 7.12 3.94
C HIS A 126 -22.48 5.64 3.98
N ASP A 127 -22.87 4.84 3.00
CA ASP A 127 -22.51 3.44 2.89
C ASP A 127 -21.00 3.20 2.65
N MET A 128 -20.63 1.96 2.38
CA MET A 128 -19.25 1.58 2.00
C MET A 128 -18.82 2.15 0.64
N LYS A 129 -19.76 2.48 -0.25
CA LYS A 129 -19.47 2.91 -1.63
C LYS A 129 -18.53 4.13 -1.74
N PRO A 130 -18.77 5.28 -1.04
CA PRO A 130 -17.87 6.43 -1.12
C PRO A 130 -16.48 6.14 -0.58
N LYS A 131 -16.34 5.27 0.43
CA LYS A 131 -15.05 4.87 1.01
C LYS A 131 -14.25 4.01 0.03
N ILE A 132 -14.91 3.05 -0.62
CA ILE A 132 -14.32 2.24 -1.72
C ILE A 132 -13.93 3.15 -2.89
N ALA A 133 -14.77 4.13 -3.25
CA ALA A 133 -14.47 5.09 -4.31
C ALA A 133 -13.25 5.96 -3.97
N LEU A 134 -13.11 6.43 -2.74
CA LEU A 134 -11.92 7.17 -2.28
C LEU A 134 -10.66 6.31 -2.36
N ALA A 135 -10.71 5.08 -1.84
CA ALA A 135 -9.60 4.14 -1.93
C ALA A 135 -9.23 3.84 -3.39
N MET A 136 -10.23 3.72 -4.26
CA MET A 136 -10.05 3.55 -5.70
C MET A 136 -9.36 4.77 -6.32
N ILE A 137 -9.86 5.98 -6.10
CA ILE A 137 -9.35 7.21 -6.74
C ILE A 137 -7.88 7.44 -6.37
N ILE A 138 -7.53 7.31 -5.09
CA ILE A 138 -6.16 7.58 -4.63
C ILE A 138 -5.15 6.57 -5.20
N THR A 139 -5.57 5.33 -5.43
CA THR A 139 -4.70 4.26 -5.95
C THR A 139 -4.68 4.20 -7.47
N PHE A 140 -5.71 4.72 -8.13
CA PHE A 140 -5.88 4.68 -9.58
C PHE A 140 -4.72 5.37 -10.32
N PHE A 141 -4.39 6.62 -9.94
CA PHE A 141 -3.38 7.39 -10.64
C PHE A 141 -1.98 6.79 -10.58
N PRO A 142 -1.45 6.38 -9.41
CA PRO A 142 -0.16 5.67 -9.34
C PRO A 142 -0.13 4.38 -10.16
N ILE A 143 -1.23 3.61 -10.18
CA ILE A 143 -1.32 2.38 -10.95
C ILE A 143 -1.27 2.69 -12.45
N VAL A 144 -2.08 3.63 -12.94
CA VAL A 144 -2.08 4.03 -14.35
C VAL A 144 -0.73 4.58 -14.77
N ALA A 145 -0.15 5.47 -13.97
CA ALA A 145 1.13 6.11 -14.31
C ALA A 145 2.27 5.10 -14.40
N ASN A 146 2.42 4.21 -13.42
CA ASN A 146 3.48 3.20 -13.42
C ASN A 146 3.26 2.16 -14.52
N THR A 147 2.03 1.68 -14.70
CA THR A 147 1.71 0.70 -15.75
C THR A 147 1.97 1.29 -17.15
N THR A 148 1.54 2.53 -17.41
CA THR A 148 1.78 3.21 -18.69
C THR A 148 3.27 3.35 -18.96
N ARG A 149 4.05 3.84 -17.97
CA ARG A 149 5.51 3.95 -18.10
C ARG A 149 6.15 2.60 -18.40
N GLY A 150 5.72 1.54 -17.72
CA GLY A 150 6.22 0.20 -17.97
C GLY A 150 5.92 -0.32 -19.37
N LEU A 151 4.70 -0.09 -19.89
CA LEU A 151 4.33 -0.54 -21.23
C LEU A 151 5.08 0.23 -22.34
N ILE A 152 5.36 1.52 -22.14
CA ILE A 152 6.09 2.37 -23.10
C ILE A 152 7.60 2.10 -23.03
N SER A 153 8.14 1.63 -21.90
CA SER A 153 9.58 1.35 -21.71
C SER A 153 10.10 0.16 -22.53
N ALA A 154 9.20 -0.59 -23.20
CA ALA A 154 9.58 -1.72 -24.04
C ALA A 154 10.52 -1.31 -25.18
N ASP A 155 11.62 -2.06 -25.38
CA ASP A 155 12.65 -1.76 -26.37
C ASP A 155 12.04 -1.68 -27.79
N TYR A 156 12.14 -0.49 -28.36
CA TYR A 156 11.66 -0.22 -29.70
C TYR A 156 12.31 -1.12 -30.77
N ARG A 157 13.56 -1.53 -30.57
CA ARG A 157 14.27 -2.44 -31.49
C ARG A 157 13.61 -3.81 -31.51
N MET A 158 13.24 -4.34 -30.33
CA MET A 158 12.52 -5.62 -30.23
C MET A 158 11.13 -5.52 -30.89
N ILE A 159 10.42 -4.41 -30.68
CA ILE A 159 9.12 -4.17 -31.30
C ILE A 159 9.25 -4.11 -32.84
N ARG A 160 10.26 -3.42 -33.36
CA ARG A 160 10.53 -3.36 -34.83
C ARG A 160 10.86 -4.73 -35.42
N MET A 161 11.71 -5.51 -34.74
CA MET A 161 12.06 -6.86 -35.14
C MET A 161 10.81 -7.76 -35.23
N MET A 162 9.94 -7.73 -34.23
CA MET A 162 8.69 -8.50 -34.23
C MET A 162 7.76 -8.08 -35.37
N ARG A 163 7.68 -6.77 -35.69
CA ARG A 163 6.90 -6.29 -36.83
C ARG A 163 7.47 -6.75 -38.16
N ALA A 164 8.80 -6.78 -38.31
CA ALA A 164 9.45 -7.32 -39.52
C ALA A 164 9.15 -8.83 -39.69
N LEU A 165 8.91 -9.55 -38.62
CA LEU A 165 8.46 -10.95 -38.61
C LEU A 165 6.94 -11.12 -38.75
N ASN A 166 6.21 -10.06 -39.15
CA ASN A 166 4.76 -10.02 -39.31
C ASN A 166 3.97 -10.41 -38.02
N ALA A 167 4.55 -10.14 -36.82
CA ALA A 167 3.84 -10.36 -35.58
C ALA A 167 2.69 -9.37 -35.40
N SER A 168 1.53 -9.85 -34.96
CA SER A 168 0.37 -9.00 -34.66
C SER A 168 0.64 -8.07 -33.48
N THR A 169 -0.06 -6.94 -33.41
CA THR A 169 0.00 -5.99 -32.29
C THR A 169 -0.27 -6.67 -30.96
N TRP A 170 -1.22 -7.60 -30.92
CA TRP A 170 -1.51 -8.40 -29.74
C TRP A 170 -0.35 -9.30 -29.29
N THR A 171 0.34 -9.89 -30.24
CA THR A 171 1.53 -10.72 -29.97
C THR A 171 2.66 -9.88 -29.38
N ILE A 172 2.91 -8.68 -29.93
CA ILE A 172 3.91 -7.73 -29.42
C ILE A 172 3.53 -7.26 -28.00
N PHE A 173 2.27 -6.88 -27.80
CA PHE A 173 1.76 -6.48 -26.50
C PHE A 173 1.97 -7.55 -25.44
N ARG A 174 1.52 -8.79 -25.71
CA ARG A 174 1.57 -9.90 -24.76
C ARG A 174 3.00 -10.41 -24.50
N LYS A 175 3.87 -10.46 -25.54
CA LYS A 175 5.19 -11.10 -25.43
C LYS A 175 6.32 -10.14 -25.10
N ILE A 176 6.15 -8.84 -25.34
CA ILE A 176 7.19 -7.82 -25.09
C ILE A 176 6.69 -6.78 -24.08
N GLN A 177 5.61 -6.08 -24.37
CA GLN A 177 5.20 -4.94 -23.55
C GLN A 177 4.75 -5.35 -22.15
N ILE A 178 3.89 -6.37 -22.01
CA ILE A 178 3.44 -6.84 -20.69
C ILE A 178 4.61 -7.34 -19.82
N PRO A 179 5.48 -8.26 -20.29
CA PRO A 179 6.62 -8.72 -19.48
C PRO A 179 7.56 -7.60 -19.06
N THR A 180 7.81 -6.62 -19.93
CA THR A 180 8.63 -5.44 -19.61
C THR A 180 7.92 -4.53 -18.60
N ALA A 181 6.59 -4.42 -18.66
CA ALA A 181 5.81 -3.55 -17.78
C ALA A 181 5.62 -4.15 -16.38
N LEU A 182 5.68 -5.46 -16.20
CA LEU A 182 5.40 -6.14 -14.91
C LEU A 182 6.15 -5.54 -13.72
N PRO A 183 7.47 -5.29 -13.76
CA PRO A 183 8.19 -4.67 -12.63
C PRO A 183 7.62 -3.30 -12.26
N TYR A 184 7.28 -2.47 -13.25
CA TYR A 184 6.68 -1.16 -13.05
C TYR A 184 5.26 -1.27 -12.46
N MET A 185 4.46 -2.22 -12.96
CA MET A 185 3.12 -2.49 -12.43
C MET A 185 3.18 -2.87 -10.95
N PHE A 186 4.05 -3.80 -10.58
CA PHE A 186 4.22 -4.20 -9.18
C PHE A 186 4.78 -3.08 -8.31
N ALA A 187 5.65 -2.22 -8.83
CA ALA A 187 6.08 -1.01 -8.13
C ALA A 187 4.88 -0.08 -7.83
N GLY A 188 4.01 0.15 -8.83
CA GLY A 188 2.76 0.88 -8.65
C GLY A 188 1.81 0.22 -7.64
N PHE A 189 1.64 -1.09 -7.69
CA PHE A 189 0.80 -1.84 -6.75
C PHE A 189 1.33 -1.74 -5.32
N LYS A 190 2.63 -1.87 -5.09
CA LYS A 190 3.25 -1.72 -3.76
C LYS A 190 2.97 -0.35 -3.15
N VAL A 191 3.16 0.72 -3.90
CA VAL A 191 2.83 2.08 -3.43
C VAL A 191 1.34 2.19 -3.11
N SER A 192 0.48 1.62 -3.95
CA SER A 192 -0.97 1.69 -3.81
C SER A 192 -1.52 0.91 -2.61
N THR A 193 -0.77 -0.05 -2.03
CA THR A 193 -1.21 -0.77 -0.81
C THR A 193 -1.36 0.14 0.40
N SER A 194 -0.48 1.11 0.58
CA SER A 194 -0.61 2.09 1.66
C SER A 194 -1.66 3.15 1.33
N LEU A 195 -1.72 3.57 0.06
CA LEU A 195 -2.65 4.59 -0.37
C LEU A 195 -4.11 4.15 -0.28
N CYS A 196 -4.45 2.88 -0.56
CA CYS A 196 -5.83 2.40 -0.44
C CYS A 196 -6.33 2.44 1.01
N LEU A 197 -5.47 2.12 1.99
CA LEU A 197 -5.81 2.26 3.41
C LEU A 197 -6.05 3.73 3.79
N ILE A 198 -5.20 4.65 3.31
CA ILE A 198 -5.41 6.09 3.53
C ILE A 198 -6.76 6.53 2.96
N GLY A 199 -7.11 6.09 1.74
CA GLY A 199 -8.38 6.42 1.11
C GLY A 199 -9.59 5.88 1.88
N ALA A 200 -9.54 4.64 2.36
CA ALA A 200 -10.59 4.05 3.18
C ALA A 200 -10.75 4.81 4.51
N VAL A 201 -9.66 5.02 5.25
CA VAL A 201 -9.65 5.74 6.54
C VAL A 201 -10.17 7.16 6.40
N VAL A 202 -9.76 7.90 5.35
CA VAL A 202 -10.29 9.25 5.07
C VAL A 202 -11.79 9.21 4.82
N GLY A 203 -12.27 8.20 4.07
CA GLY A 203 -13.71 8.01 3.85
C GLY A 203 -14.48 7.73 5.14
N GLU A 204 -13.91 6.93 6.03
CA GLU A 204 -14.47 6.60 7.33
C GLU A 204 -14.52 7.82 8.28
N PHE A 205 -13.56 8.76 8.20
CA PHE A 205 -13.56 10.00 8.99
C PHE A 205 -14.79 10.88 8.73
N PHE A 206 -15.25 10.94 7.49
CA PHE A 206 -16.32 11.85 7.09
C PHE A 206 -17.70 11.20 7.04
N GLY A 207 -17.80 9.90 6.96
CA GLY A 207 -19.09 9.23 6.73
C GLY A 207 -19.14 7.79 7.22
N GLY A 208 -18.34 7.40 8.21
CA GLY A 208 -18.32 6.05 8.72
C GLY A 208 -19.11 5.87 10.00
N ASP A 209 -19.84 4.72 10.07
CA ASP A 209 -20.39 4.17 11.32
C ASP A 209 -19.57 2.97 11.79
N ASP A 210 -18.65 2.48 10.94
CA ASP A 210 -17.75 1.36 11.15
C ASP A 210 -16.39 1.65 10.47
N GLY A 211 -15.35 0.95 10.91
CA GLY A 211 -14.00 1.02 10.38
C GLY A 211 -12.99 1.62 11.36
N LEU A 212 -11.71 1.45 11.05
CA LEU A 212 -10.61 1.93 11.90
C LEU A 212 -10.55 3.46 11.94
N GLY A 213 -10.88 4.14 10.84
CA GLY A 213 -10.97 5.60 10.78
C GLY A 213 -12.11 6.14 11.65
N TYR A 214 -13.27 5.50 11.63
CA TYR A 214 -14.36 5.83 12.54
C TYR A 214 -13.93 5.64 14.01
N MET A 215 -13.26 4.53 14.32
CA MET A 215 -12.73 4.27 15.66
C MET A 215 -11.71 5.34 16.10
N LEU A 216 -10.88 5.86 15.18
CA LEU A 216 -9.96 6.98 15.48
C LEU A 216 -10.72 8.23 15.90
N VAL A 217 -11.77 8.60 15.17
CA VAL A 217 -12.59 9.79 15.49
C VAL A 217 -13.28 9.65 16.86
N LEU A 218 -13.80 8.45 17.17
CA LEU A 218 -14.40 8.18 18.48
C LEU A 218 -13.38 8.27 19.61
N ALA A 219 -12.21 7.65 19.44
CA ALA A 219 -11.16 7.64 20.43
C ALA A 219 -10.58 9.06 20.66
N GLU A 220 -10.43 9.86 19.60
CA GLU A 220 -10.03 11.27 19.68
C GLU A 220 -11.06 12.09 20.49
N SER A 221 -12.34 11.96 20.15
CA SER A 221 -13.43 12.66 20.82
C SER A 221 -13.54 12.29 22.31
N GLY A 222 -13.22 11.05 22.65
CA GLY A 222 -13.19 10.53 24.02
C GLY A 222 -11.87 10.80 24.77
N MET A 223 -10.88 11.46 24.14
CA MET A 223 -9.52 11.61 24.67
C MET A 223 -8.85 10.27 25.04
N GLU A 224 -9.26 9.18 24.37
CA GLU A 224 -8.70 7.84 24.54
C GLU A 224 -7.46 7.63 23.68
N THR A 225 -6.43 8.44 23.87
CA THR A 225 -5.20 8.41 23.08
C THR A 225 -4.53 7.04 23.00
N PRO A 226 -4.53 6.19 24.06
CA PRO A 226 -4.04 4.81 23.93
C PRO A 226 -4.73 4.01 22.82
N VAL A 227 -6.05 4.18 22.64
CA VAL A 227 -6.82 3.52 21.57
C VAL A 227 -6.42 4.06 20.19
N VAL A 228 -6.17 5.38 20.09
CA VAL A 228 -5.66 5.98 18.84
C VAL A 228 -4.36 5.31 18.40
N PHE A 229 -3.40 5.12 19.32
CA PHE A 229 -2.14 4.44 19.02
C PHE A 229 -2.34 2.96 18.64
N VAL A 230 -3.28 2.26 19.28
CA VAL A 230 -3.65 0.88 18.91
C VAL A 230 -4.14 0.83 17.47
N VAL A 231 -5.06 1.73 17.08
CA VAL A 231 -5.61 1.76 15.72
C VAL A 231 -4.53 2.09 14.68
N ILE A 232 -3.64 3.05 14.98
CA ILE A 232 -2.49 3.38 14.11
C ILE A 232 -1.58 2.16 13.94
N ALA A 233 -1.28 1.43 15.02
CA ALA A 233 -0.46 0.22 14.96
C ALA A 233 -1.12 -0.89 14.12
N VAL A 234 -2.43 -1.09 14.24
CA VAL A 234 -3.20 -2.05 13.43
C VAL A 234 -3.21 -1.64 11.96
N LEU A 235 -3.43 -0.35 11.64
CA LEU A 235 -3.36 0.17 10.27
C LEU A 235 -1.97 -0.04 9.66
N ALA A 236 -0.91 0.23 10.43
CA ALA A 236 0.46 -0.02 9.99
C ALA A 236 0.71 -1.51 9.71
N ALA A 237 0.23 -2.41 10.60
CA ALA A 237 0.34 -3.85 10.41
C ALA A 237 -0.42 -4.31 9.16
N CYS A 238 -1.61 -3.80 8.90
CA CYS A 238 -2.38 -4.06 7.68
C CYS A 238 -1.62 -3.60 6.43
N GLY A 239 -1.09 -2.38 6.43
CA GLY A 239 -0.31 -1.83 5.31
C GLY A 239 0.95 -2.65 5.02
N ILE A 240 1.72 -2.99 6.05
CA ILE A 240 2.91 -3.84 5.93
C ILE A 240 2.54 -5.22 5.37
N THR A 241 1.46 -5.82 5.86
CA THR A 241 1.00 -7.14 5.41
C THR A 241 0.59 -7.10 3.93
N MET A 242 -0.19 -6.10 3.52
CA MET A 242 -0.58 -5.92 2.12
C MET A 242 0.64 -5.71 1.22
N PHE A 243 1.59 -4.86 1.64
CA PHE A 243 2.85 -4.63 0.91
C PHE A 243 3.63 -5.94 0.74
N GLN A 244 3.78 -6.73 1.81
CA GLN A 244 4.49 -8.01 1.76
C GLN A 244 3.82 -9.04 0.85
N ILE A 245 2.48 -9.07 0.83
CA ILE A 245 1.73 -9.93 -0.09
C ILE A 245 2.05 -9.54 -1.54
N ILE A 246 1.97 -8.25 -1.88
CA ILE A 246 2.30 -7.77 -3.23
C ILE A 246 3.77 -8.03 -3.58
N ALA A 247 4.71 -7.81 -2.64
CA ALA A 247 6.12 -8.10 -2.84
C ALA A 247 6.40 -9.61 -3.03
N TYR A 248 5.66 -10.47 -2.35
CA TYR A 248 5.73 -11.92 -2.55
C TYR A 248 5.21 -12.31 -3.94
N LEU A 249 4.07 -11.75 -4.36
CA LEU A 249 3.51 -11.99 -5.69
C LEU A 249 4.47 -11.51 -6.78
N GLU A 250 5.08 -10.33 -6.63
CA GLU A 250 6.10 -9.82 -7.53
C GLU A 250 7.23 -10.84 -7.74
N ARG A 251 7.84 -11.33 -6.67
CA ARG A 251 8.93 -12.32 -6.75
C ARG A 251 8.51 -13.62 -7.45
N LYS A 252 7.26 -14.03 -7.27
CA LYS A 252 6.71 -15.22 -7.90
C LYS A 252 6.46 -15.02 -9.40
N PHE A 253 5.97 -13.86 -9.81
CA PHE A 253 5.62 -13.58 -11.20
C PHE A 253 6.77 -13.01 -12.02
N ILE A 254 7.78 -12.38 -11.38
CA ILE A 254 8.90 -11.70 -12.05
C ILE A 254 10.24 -12.32 -11.63
N PHE A 255 10.34 -13.65 -11.78
CA PHE A 255 11.56 -14.38 -11.41
C PHE A 255 12.79 -13.98 -12.25
N TRP A 256 12.59 -13.43 -13.46
CA TRP A 256 13.69 -13.02 -14.36
C TRP A 256 14.31 -11.68 -13.99
N ALA A 257 13.60 -10.74 -13.36
CA ALA A 257 14.15 -9.43 -12.98
C ALA A 257 15.09 -9.48 -11.76
N SER A 258 15.02 -10.55 -10.96
CA SER A 258 15.92 -10.70 -9.81
C SER A 258 17.34 -11.16 -10.21
N GLN A 259 17.55 -11.64 -11.42
CA GLN A 259 18.87 -12.05 -11.92
C GLN A 259 19.73 -10.86 -12.37
N ASP A 260 19.12 -9.84 -12.97
CA ASP A 260 19.83 -8.62 -13.42
C ASP A 260 20.43 -7.80 -12.25
N ILE A 261 19.83 -7.85 -11.06
CA ILE A 261 20.32 -7.15 -9.86
C ILE A 261 21.48 -7.91 -9.21
N ALA A 262 21.57 -9.22 -9.38
CA ALA A 262 22.65 -10.05 -8.85
C ALA A 262 23.94 -9.95 -9.67
N GLU A 263 23.84 -9.63 -10.96
CA GLU A 263 25.00 -9.48 -11.86
C GLU A 263 25.64 -8.08 -11.81
N GLN A 264 24.98 -7.09 -11.15
CA GLN A 264 25.51 -5.72 -10.98
C GLN A 264 26.16 -5.49 -9.62
N LYS A 265 26.33 -6.51 -8.78
CA LYS A 265 27.08 -6.46 -7.51
C LYS A 265 28.35 -7.31 -7.62
#